data_f78c7f98084da9989e5f1e1e0598a5db
#
_entry.id   f78c7f98084da9989e5f1e1e0598a5db
#
_cell.length_a   1.000
_cell.length_b   1.000
_cell.length_c   1.000
_cell.angle_alpha   90.00
_cell.angle_beta   90.00
_cell.angle_gamma   90.00
#
_symmetry.space_group_name_H-M   'P 1'
#
loop_
_entity.id
_entity.type
_entity.pdbx_description
1 polymer ?
#
loop_
_entity_poly.entity_id
_entity_poly.type
_entity_poly.pdbx_seq_one_letter_code
_entity_poly.pdbx_strand_id
1 'polypeptide(L)'
;MKTLIYLLGMLAFFSFACQSQTKSEKKFRKYNVRLTTMNEDKISGRLKHVTDSAMIIEVSEYNSRKVELGHPLDTIGYASIAQLTLHKRSGWANGMGIGMGLGAGIGLLIGDAVGHAALKDHPPTGWELMDPIDGYLAEGALIGMAAGGLIGAGIGASVNKNFDINGDFRRFLEMKERMKF
;
A
#
# COMPACT_ATOMS: atom_id res chain seq x y z
N MET A 1 -32.65 8.76 -24.45
CA MET A 1 -32.77 8.26 -23.06
C MET A 1 -31.52 7.56 -22.55
N LYS A 2 -30.83 6.71 -23.33
CA LYS A 2 -29.61 5.98 -22.90
C LYS A 2 -28.44 6.92 -22.53
N THR A 3 -28.23 7.99 -23.27
CA THR A 3 -27.16 8.99 -23.00
C THR A 3 -27.32 9.73 -21.68
N LEU A 4 -28.58 9.98 -21.25
CA LEU A 4 -28.87 10.66 -19.99
C LEU A 4 -28.50 9.81 -18.76
N ILE A 5 -28.68 8.49 -18.86
CA ILE A 5 -28.35 7.52 -17.80
C ILE A 5 -26.82 7.45 -17.60
N TYR A 6 -26.03 7.47 -18.69
CA TYR A 6 -24.57 7.50 -18.60
C TYR A 6 -24.04 8.80 -17.98
N LEU A 7 -24.66 9.94 -18.30
CA LEU A 7 -24.28 11.23 -17.74
C LEU A 7 -24.58 11.30 -16.23
N LEU A 8 -25.74 10.76 -15.80
CA LEU A 8 -26.09 10.68 -14.37
C LEU A 8 -25.15 9.73 -13.61
N GLY A 9 -24.78 8.60 -14.19
CA GLY A 9 -23.82 7.66 -13.62
C GLY A 9 -22.43 8.27 -13.43
N MET A 10 -21.96 9.04 -14.42
CA MET A 10 -20.67 9.73 -14.35
C MET A 10 -20.66 10.84 -13.28
N LEU A 11 -21.76 11.59 -13.12
CA LEU A 11 -21.92 12.60 -12.08
C LEU A 11 -21.94 11.99 -10.67
N ALA A 12 -22.59 10.83 -10.49
CA ALA A 12 -22.61 10.12 -9.22
C ALA A 12 -21.20 9.61 -8.83
N PHE A 13 -20.41 9.14 -9.79
CA PHE A 13 -19.01 8.73 -9.56
C PHE A 13 -18.11 9.90 -9.15
N PHE A 14 -18.29 11.08 -9.76
CA PHE A 14 -17.54 12.29 -9.38
C PHE A 14 -17.90 12.80 -7.98
N SER A 15 -19.16 12.68 -7.56
CA SER A 15 -19.61 13.08 -6.22
C SER A 15 -19.02 12.22 -5.11
N PHE A 16 -18.78 10.94 -5.36
CA PHE A 16 -18.14 10.02 -4.41
C PHE A 16 -16.63 10.32 -4.22
N ALA A 17 -15.97 10.80 -5.26
CA ALA A 17 -14.53 11.15 -5.19
C ALA A 17 -14.27 12.45 -4.39
N CYS A 18 -15.25 13.34 -4.28
CA CYS A 18 -15.09 14.65 -3.62
C CYS A 18 -15.32 14.62 -2.11
N GLN A 19 -15.91 13.56 -1.53
CA GLN A 19 -16.22 13.46 -0.09
C GLN A 19 -15.05 12.98 0.79
N SER A 20 -13.87 12.73 0.22
CA SER A 20 -12.70 12.20 0.95
C SER A 20 -11.77 13.27 1.54
N GLN A 21 -12.16 14.53 1.63
CA GLN A 21 -11.31 15.58 2.20
C GLN A 21 -11.78 16.10 3.55
N THR A 22 -12.21 15.24 4.45
CA THR A 22 -12.19 15.58 5.86
C THR A 22 -10.74 15.55 6.33
N LYS A 23 -10.25 16.71 6.74
CA LYS A 23 -8.93 16.97 7.33
C LYS A 23 -8.73 16.04 8.53
N SER A 24 -8.36 14.80 8.26
CA SER A 24 -8.02 13.83 9.28
C SER A 24 -6.72 14.31 9.91
N GLU A 25 -6.76 14.63 11.21
CA GLU A 25 -5.55 14.67 12.04
C GLU A 25 -4.70 13.47 11.65
N LYS A 26 -3.49 13.72 11.15
CA LYS A 26 -2.57 12.69 10.64
C LYS A 26 -2.22 11.77 11.80
N LYS A 27 -3.02 10.75 12.04
CA LYS A 27 -2.78 9.73 13.05
C LYS A 27 -1.56 8.95 12.59
N PHE A 28 -0.46 9.08 13.33
CA PHE A 28 0.78 8.30 13.15
C PHE A 28 0.57 6.77 13.23
N ARG A 29 -0.65 6.32 13.53
CA ARG A 29 -1.10 4.91 13.64
C ARG A 29 -0.87 4.03 12.41
N LYS A 30 -0.37 4.59 11.30
CA LYS A 30 -0.14 3.87 10.03
C LYS A 30 1.23 3.19 9.95
N TYR A 31 2.11 3.39 10.95
CA TYR A 31 3.46 2.87 10.91
C TYR A 31 3.71 1.84 12.00
N ASN A 32 4.24 0.70 11.58
CA ASN A 32 4.95 -0.19 12.49
C ASN A 32 6.39 0.29 12.59
N VAL A 33 6.92 0.26 13.79
CA VAL A 33 8.25 0.73 14.12
C VAL A 33 9.07 -0.43 14.60
N ARG A 34 10.28 -0.52 14.08
CA ARG A 34 11.34 -1.35 14.66
C ARG A 34 12.49 -0.41 14.98
N LEU A 35 12.85 -0.31 16.23
CA LEU A 35 13.96 0.52 16.67
C LEU A 35 15.02 -0.32 17.37
N THR A 36 16.25 0.13 17.23
CA THR A 36 17.39 -0.34 18.01
C THR A 36 17.82 0.81 18.90
N THR A 37 17.92 0.55 20.21
CA THR A 37 18.41 1.54 21.17
C THR A 37 19.93 1.62 21.11
N MET A 38 20.50 2.64 21.80
CA MET A 38 21.95 2.78 21.97
C MET A 38 22.57 1.61 22.77
N ASN A 39 21.75 0.89 23.54
CA ASN A 39 22.14 -0.30 24.30
C ASN A 39 21.94 -1.61 23.50
N GLU A 40 21.72 -1.51 22.18
CA GLU A 40 21.44 -2.64 21.27
C GLU A 40 20.12 -3.39 21.54
N ASP A 41 19.25 -2.86 22.41
CA ASP A 41 17.94 -3.43 22.59
C ASP A 41 17.07 -3.23 21.34
N LYS A 42 16.37 -4.28 20.94
CA LYS A 42 15.43 -4.23 19.79
C LYS A 42 14.00 -4.16 20.27
N ILE A 43 13.32 -3.10 19.91
CA ILE A 43 11.93 -2.85 20.27
C ILE A 43 11.12 -2.76 18.99
N SER A 44 10.06 -3.55 18.90
CA SER A 44 9.10 -3.51 17.79
C SER A 44 7.71 -3.18 18.30
N GLY A 45 7.03 -2.31 17.58
CA GLY A 45 5.69 -1.89 18.02
C GLY A 45 4.98 -1.02 17.00
N ARG A 46 3.88 -0.47 17.45
CA ARG A 46 3.07 0.46 16.64
C ARG A 46 3.32 1.88 17.10
N LEU A 47 3.66 2.77 16.16
CA LEU A 47 3.82 4.17 16.45
C LEU A 47 2.46 4.80 16.78
N LYS A 48 2.34 5.38 17.97
CA LYS A 48 1.14 6.12 18.40
C LYS A 48 1.31 7.62 18.23
N HIS A 49 2.42 8.15 18.70
CA HIS A 49 2.67 9.57 18.65
C HIS A 49 4.17 9.88 18.59
N VAL A 50 4.53 11.02 18.00
CA VAL A 50 5.89 11.56 18.00
C VAL A 50 5.85 12.97 18.52
N THR A 51 6.50 13.20 19.65
CA THR A 51 6.72 14.54 20.23
C THR A 51 7.97 15.16 19.63
N ASP A 52 8.40 16.32 20.13
CA ASP A 52 9.63 16.95 19.66
C ASP A 52 10.91 16.23 20.15
N SER A 53 10.81 15.49 21.25
CA SER A 53 11.96 14.86 21.90
C SER A 53 11.80 13.36 22.15
N ALA A 54 10.64 12.76 21.85
CA ALA A 54 10.37 11.36 22.16
C ALA A 54 9.35 10.76 21.19
N MET A 55 9.34 9.43 21.14
CA MET A 55 8.35 8.61 20.43
C MET A 55 7.54 7.81 21.43
N ILE A 56 6.21 7.78 21.26
CA ILE A 56 5.31 6.92 22.02
C ILE A 56 4.96 5.72 21.15
N ILE A 57 5.37 4.56 21.59
CA ILE A 57 5.22 3.28 20.87
C ILE A 57 4.38 2.33 21.70
N GLU A 58 3.40 1.70 21.07
CA GLU A 58 2.70 0.55 21.62
C GLU A 58 3.54 -0.68 21.34
N VAL A 59 4.28 -1.13 22.35
CA VAL A 59 5.25 -2.21 22.21
C VAL A 59 4.54 -3.53 21.96
N SER A 60 4.88 -4.22 20.88
CA SER A 60 4.40 -5.57 20.57
C SER A 60 5.47 -6.63 20.83
N GLU A 61 6.73 -6.25 20.76
CA GLU A 61 7.87 -7.14 20.94
C GLU A 61 9.06 -6.34 21.50
N TYR A 62 9.70 -6.88 22.52
CA TYR A 62 10.90 -6.31 23.13
C TYR A 62 12.00 -7.39 23.18
N ASN A 63 13.18 -7.10 22.59
CA ASN A 63 14.31 -8.01 22.57
C ASN A 63 13.96 -9.45 22.14
N SER A 64 13.13 -9.59 21.09
CA SER A 64 12.62 -10.86 20.58
C SER A 64 11.68 -11.62 21.53
N ARG A 65 11.26 -11.03 22.64
CA ARG A 65 10.20 -11.53 23.49
C ARG A 65 8.86 -10.90 23.11
N LYS A 66 7.86 -11.73 22.85
CA LYS A 66 6.49 -11.22 22.65
C LYS A 66 5.94 -10.74 23.97
N VAL A 67 5.35 -9.54 23.97
CA VAL A 67 4.65 -9.01 25.14
C VAL A 67 3.24 -9.60 25.13
N GLU A 68 2.99 -10.56 26.02
CA GLU A 68 1.75 -11.36 26.01
C GLU A 68 0.54 -10.63 26.59
N LEU A 69 0.71 -9.60 27.40
CA LEU A 69 -0.38 -8.95 28.13
C LEU A 69 -0.35 -7.42 27.93
N GLY A 70 -1.32 -6.95 27.15
CA GLY A 70 -1.68 -5.54 27.05
C GLY A 70 -0.53 -4.69 26.50
N HIS A 71 -0.47 -4.50 25.20
CA HIS A 71 0.52 -3.68 24.52
C HIS A 71 0.91 -2.40 25.28
N PRO A 72 1.91 -2.43 26.17
CA PRO A 72 2.25 -1.28 27.00
C PRO A 72 2.72 -0.13 26.09
N LEU A 73 2.28 1.07 26.44
CA LEU A 73 2.80 2.29 25.83
C LEU A 73 4.15 2.58 26.45
N ASP A 74 5.18 2.64 25.63
CA ASP A 74 6.52 3.04 26.04
C ASP A 74 6.88 4.37 25.39
N THR A 75 7.53 5.24 26.17
CA THR A 75 7.99 6.55 25.72
C THR A 75 9.51 6.54 25.61
N ILE A 76 10.00 6.54 24.37
CA ILE A 76 11.41 6.42 24.06
C ILE A 76 11.95 7.77 23.62
N GLY A 77 12.88 8.33 24.40
CA GLY A 77 13.56 9.58 24.08
C GLY A 77 14.49 9.43 22.88
N TYR A 78 14.66 10.50 22.09
CA TYR A 78 15.54 10.48 20.92
C TYR A 78 16.98 10.09 21.26
N ALA A 79 17.48 10.47 22.44
CA ALA A 79 18.85 10.19 22.90
C ALA A 79 19.13 8.68 23.05
N SER A 80 18.12 7.86 23.28
CA SER A 80 18.25 6.42 23.40
C SER A 80 18.08 5.66 22.09
N ILE A 81 17.75 6.33 20.99
CA ILE A 81 17.49 5.71 19.68
C ILE A 81 18.78 5.73 18.86
N ALA A 82 19.33 4.54 18.54
CA ALA A 82 20.41 4.41 17.58
C ALA A 82 19.87 4.36 16.16
N GLN A 83 18.94 3.45 15.89
CA GLN A 83 18.41 3.23 14.55
C GLN A 83 16.90 3.00 14.59
N LEU A 84 16.20 3.55 13.59
CA LEU A 84 14.76 3.44 13.46
C LEU A 84 14.38 2.97 12.06
N THR A 85 13.61 1.91 11.99
CA THR A 85 12.98 1.43 10.74
C THR A 85 11.48 1.64 10.82
N LEU A 86 10.93 2.38 9.88
CA LEU A 86 9.49 2.58 9.72
C LEU A 86 8.96 1.71 8.60
N HIS A 87 7.94 0.94 8.92
CA HIS A 87 7.22 0.09 7.97
C HIS A 87 5.78 0.56 7.83
N LYS A 88 5.39 0.97 6.63
CA LYS A 88 4.02 1.42 6.39
C LYS A 88 3.06 0.24 6.32
N ARG A 89 2.12 0.15 7.27
CA ARG A 89 1.18 -0.96 7.40
C ARG A 89 0.34 -1.23 6.15
N SER A 90 -0.02 -0.20 5.39
CA SER A 90 -0.82 -0.31 4.16
C SER A 90 0.02 -0.36 2.88
N GLY A 91 1.34 -0.54 2.98
CA GLY A 91 2.22 -0.53 1.80
C GLY A 91 1.85 -1.61 0.80
N TRP A 92 1.62 -2.83 1.27
CA TRP A 92 1.24 -3.96 0.43
C TRP A 92 -0.10 -3.76 -0.27
N ALA A 93 -1.12 -3.22 0.42
CA ALA A 93 -2.43 -3.00 -0.16
C ALA A 93 -2.41 -1.91 -1.24
N ASN A 94 -1.67 -0.82 -1.02
CA ASN A 94 -1.47 0.22 -2.02
C ASN A 94 -0.70 -0.31 -3.24
N GLY A 95 0.37 -1.08 -3.00
CA GLY A 95 1.14 -1.72 -4.06
C GLY A 95 0.30 -2.71 -4.86
N MET A 96 -0.51 -3.53 -4.18
CA MET A 96 -1.44 -4.46 -4.80
C MET A 96 -2.45 -3.73 -5.70
N GLY A 97 -3.08 -2.65 -5.21
CA GLY A 97 -4.06 -1.88 -5.99
C GLY A 97 -3.45 -1.27 -7.27
N ILE A 98 -2.27 -0.67 -7.16
CA ILE A 98 -1.54 -0.13 -8.32
C ILE A 98 -1.14 -1.27 -9.27
N GLY A 99 -0.60 -2.36 -8.73
CA GLY A 99 -0.20 -3.53 -9.52
C GLY A 99 -1.35 -4.18 -10.26
N MET A 100 -2.53 -4.32 -9.62
CA MET A 100 -3.73 -4.82 -10.27
C MET A 100 -4.17 -3.92 -11.44
N GLY A 101 -4.18 -2.59 -11.25
CA GLY A 101 -4.57 -1.66 -12.30
C GLY A 101 -3.64 -1.69 -13.51
N LEU A 102 -2.33 -1.66 -13.28
CA LEU A 102 -1.34 -1.75 -14.35
C LEU A 102 -1.36 -3.14 -15.01
N GLY A 103 -1.47 -4.19 -14.21
CA GLY A 103 -1.55 -5.56 -14.71
C GLY A 103 -2.78 -5.81 -15.57
N ALA A 104 -3.95 -5.29 -15.17
CA ALA A 104 -5.16 -5.36 -15.98
C ALA A 104 -4.98 -4.67 -17.34
N GLY A 105 -4.40 -3.47 -17.37
CA GLY A 105 -4.14 -2.74 -18.62
C GLY A 105 -3.21 -3.51 -19.56
N ILE A 106 -2.11 -4.03 -19.05
CA ILE A 106 -1.18 -4.87 -19.84
C ILE A 106 -1.87 -6.16 -20.29
N GLY A 107 -2.63 -6.80 -19.39
CA GLY A 107 -3.35 -8.03 -19.68
C GLY A 107 -4.41 -7.86 -20.77
N LEU A 108 -5.13 -6.73 -20.79
CA LEU A 108 -6.04 -6.39 -21.89
C LEU A 108 -5.33 -6.30 -23.24
N LEU A 109 -4.17 -5.62 -23.29
CA LEU A 109 -3.40 -5.47 -24.53
C LEU A 109 -2.90 -6.83 -25.05
N ILE A 110 -2.46 -7.70 -24.15
CA ILE A 110 -2.02 -9.07 -24.51
C ILE A 110 -3.23 -9.90 -24.94
N GLY A 111 -4.34 -9.84 -24.22
CA GLY A 111 -5.58 -10.56 -24.56
C GLY A 111 -6.13 -10.14 -25.92
N ASP A 112 -6.10 -8.85 -26.25
CA ASP A 112 -6.48 -8.34 -27.56
C ASP A 112 -5.59 -8.92 -28.68
N ALA A 113 -4.27 -8.86 -28.51
CA ALA A 113 -3.31 -9.39 -29.48
C ALA A 113 -3.48 -10.90 -29.70
N VAL A 114 -3.67 -11.66 -28.62
CA VAL A 114 -3.91 -13.12 -28.67
C VAL A 114 -5.24 -13.43 -29.34
N GLY A 115 -6.32 -12.71 -28.96
CA GLY A 115 -7.64 -12.87 -29.54
C GLY A 115 -7.63 -12.64 -31.05
N HIS A 116 -7.02 -11.56 -31.51
CA HIS A 116 -6.89 -11.30 -32.96
C HIS A 116 -6.04 -12.35 -33.69
N ALA A 117 -5.01 -12.90 -33.06
CA ALA A 117 -4.22 -13.98 -33.67
C ALA A 117 -5.02 -15.28 -33.76
N ALA A 118 -5.75 -15.65 -32.70
CA ALA A 118 -6.56 -16.85 -32.67
C ALA A 118 -7.72 -16.84 -33.70
N LEU A 119 -8.34 -15.66 -33.89
CA LEU A 119 -9.42 -15.51 -34.88
C LEU A 119 -8.97 -15.63 -36.33
N LYS A 120 -7.70 -15.37 -36.66
CA LYS A 120 -7.16 -15.59 -37.98
C LYS A 120 -7.16 -17.08 -38.38
N ASP A 121 -6.90 -17.94 -37.39
CA ASP A 121 -6.79 -19.37 -37.60
C ASP A 121 -8.17 -20.06 -37.47
N HIS A 122 -9.09 -19.49 -36.72
CA HIS A 122 -10.43 -20.03 -36.44
C HIS A 122 -11.48 -18.92 -36.54
N PRO A 123 -11.99 -18.60 -37.74
CA PRO A 123 -13.02 -17.57 -37.91
C PRO A 123 -14.30 -17.98 -37.18
N PRO A 124 -15.01 -17.01 -36.52
CA PRO A 124 -16.23 -17.28 -35.76
C PRO A 124 -17.33 -17.89 -36.68
N THR A 125 -18.01 -18.91 -36.17
CA THR A 125 -19.04 -19.66 -36.93
C THR A 125 -20.40 -19.00 -36.96
N GLY A 126 -20.51 -17.75 -36.46
CA GLY A 126 -21.75 -16.92 -36.57
C GLY A 126 -22.86 -17.24 -35.55
N TRP A 127 -22.68 -18.22 -34.68
CA TRP A 127 -23.66 -18.61 -33.63
C TRP A 127 -23.21 -18.22 -32.21
N GLU A 128 -22.07 -17.54 -32.08
CA GLU A 128 -21.53 -17.18 -30.79
C GLU A 128 -22.25 -15.90 -30.27
N LEU A 129 -22.91 -16.05 -29.13
CA LEU A 129 -23.62 -14.97 -28.47
C LEU A 129 -22.70 -13.86 -27.91
N MET A 130 -21.40 -14.11 -27.80
CA MET A 130 -20.35 -13.21 -27.39
C MET A 130 -19.27 -13.15 -28.46
N ASP A 131 -18.73 -11.95 -28.70
CA ASP A 131 -17.56 -11.81 -29.56
C ASP A 131 -16.39 -12.62 -28.93
N PRO A 132 -15.79 -13.58 -29.65
CA PRO A 132 -14.69 -14.38 -29.10
C PRO A 132 -13.54 -13.52 -28.56
N ILE A 133 -13.33 -12.32 -29.10
CA ILE A 133 -12.31 -11.36 -28.62
C ILE A 133 -12.59 -10.95 -27.18
N ASP A 134 -13.85 -10.73 -26.81
CA ASP A 134 -14.21 -10.31 -25.45
C ASP A 134 -13.78 -11.35 -24.40
N GLY A 135 -13.81 -12.62 -24.75
CA GLY A 135 -13.31 -13.71 -23.91
C GLY A 135 -11.81 -13.60 -23.64
N TYR A 136 -11.01 -13.40 -24.67
CA TYR A 136 -9.55 -13.24 -24.55
C TYR A 136 -9.17 -11.96 -23.82
N LEU A 137 -9.91 -10.88 -24.01
CA LEU A 137 -9.72 -9.63 -23.29
C LEU A 137 -9.97 -9.81 -21.78
N ALA A 138 -11.08 -10.45 -21.42
CA ALA A 138 -11.43 -10.71 -20.03
C ALA A 138 -10.41 -11.61 -19.34
N GLU A 139 -10.00 -12.70 -20.00
CA GLU A 139 -9.01 -13.63 -19.48
C GLU A 139 -7.64 -12.94 -19.30
N GLY A 140 -7.18 -12.21 -20.31
CA GLY A 140 -5.95 -11.42 -20.24
C GLY A 140 -5.96 -10.41 -19.10
N ALA A 141 -7.06 -9.69 -18.92
CA ALA A 141 -7.23 -8.74 -17.83
C ALA A 141 -7.17 -9.42 -16.46
N LEU A 142 -7.84 -10.56 -16.27
CA LEU A 142 -7.84 -11.30 -15.01
C LEU A 142 -6.44 -11.82 -14.64
N ILE A 143 -5.76 -12.43 -15.60
CA ILE A 143 -4.39 -12.93 -15.42
C ILE A 143 -3.45 -11.76 -15.10
N GLY A 144 -3.57 -10.66 -15.84
CA GLY A 144 -2.78 -9.46 -15.62
C GLY A 144 -3.03 -8.83 -14.25
N MET A 145 -4.28 -8.74 -13.79
CA MET A 145 -4.62 -8.26 -12.45
C MET A 145 -4.00 -9.15 -11.37
N ALA A 146 -4.11 -10.46 -11.50
CA ALA A 146 -3.57 -11.40 -10.51
C ALA A 146 -2.04 -11.28 -10.41
N ALA A 147 -1.35 -11.36 -11.53
CA ALA A 147 0.12 -11.25 -11.59
C ALA A 147 0.60 -9.86 -11.11
N GLY A 148 0.01 -8.79 -11.65
CA GLY A 148 0.34 -7.42 -11.27
C GLY A 148 0.06 -7.13 -9.80
N GLY A 149 -1.05 -7.64 -9.26
CA GLY A 149 -1.41 -7.51 -7.86
C GLY A 149 -0.40 -8.17 -6.92
N LEU A 150 0.05 -9.38 -7.23
CA LEU A 150 1.07 -10.08 -6.45
C LEU A 150 2.42 -9.36 -6.46
N ILE A 151 2.88 -8.95 -7.64
CA ILE A 151 4.13 -8.20 -7.80
C ILE A 151 4.03 -6.85 -7.06
N GLY A 152 2.94 -6.13 -7.27
CA GLY A 152 2.71 -4.84 -6.61
C GLY A 152 2.62 -4.95 -5.09
N ALA A 153 1.98 -6.00 -4.57
CA ALA A 153 1.94 -6.29 -3.13
C ALA A 153 3.34 -6.53 -2.57
N GLY A 154 4.16 -7.33 -3.25
CA GLY A 154 5.54 -7.61 -2.86
C GLY A 154 6.39 -6.33 -2.81
N ILE A 155 6.33 -5.50 -3.84
CA ILE A 155 7.05 -4.21 -3.88
C ILE A 155 6.54 -3.29 -2.78
N GLY A 156 5.21 -3.15 -2.62
CA GLY A 156 4.61 -2.29 -1.59
C GLY A 156 4.94 -2.73 -0.17
N ALA A 157 5.06 -4.03 0.08
CA ALA A 157 5.47 -4.58 1.37
C ALA A 157 6.95 -4.31 1.69
N SER A 158 7.81 -4.23 0.68
CA SER A 158 9.27 -4.06 0.84
C SER A 158 9.68 -2.62 1.12
N VAL A 159 8.78 -1.63 0.99
CA VAL A 159 9.11 -0.22 1.20
C VAL A 159 9.26 0.09 2.69
N ASN A 160 10.51 0.09 3.14
CA ASN A 160 10.91 0.48 4.49
C ASN A 160 11.65 1.82 4.44
N LYS A 161 11.48 2.63 5.47
CA LYS A 161 12.29 3.84 5.67
C LYS A 161 13.19 3.63 6.87
N ASN A 162 14.50 3.64 6.64
CA ASN A 162 15.49 3.53 7.69
C ASN A 162 16.05 4.92 8.03
N PHE A 163 16.22 5.18 9.31
CA PHE A 163 16.77 6.41 9.83
C PHE A 163 17.82 6.07 10.89
N ASP A 164 19.04 6.56 10.68
CA ASP A 164 20.13 6.45 11.66
C ASP A 164 20.12 7.72 12.51
N ILE A 165 19.58 7.62 13.70
CA ILE A 165 19.39 8.76 14.61
C ILE A 165 20.63 8.95 15.47
N ASN A 166 21.16 7.86 16.04
CA ASN A 166 22.34 7.85 16.89
C ASN A 166 22.30 8.89 18.04
N GLY A 167 21.13 9.07 18.65
CA GLY A 167 20.92 10.06 19.70
C GLY A 167 20.97 11.53 19.26
N ASP A 168 21.04 11.80 17.95
CA ASP A 168 21.12 13.17 17.41
C ASP A 168 19.72 13.77 17.25
N PHE A 169 19.50 14.89 17.95
CA PHE A 169 18.24 15.61 17.91
C PHE A 169 17.88 16.16 16.52
N ARG A 170 18.86 16.61 15.74
CA ARG A 170 18.61 17.13 14.38
C ARG A 170 18.10 16.03 13.45
N ARG A 171 18.74 14.87 13.48
CA ARG A 171 18.33 13.70 12.69
C ARG A 171 16.94 13.21 13.11
N PHE A 172 16.64 13.28 14.41
CA PHE A 172 15.30 12.96 14.91
C PHE A 172 14.23 13.91 14.37
N LEU A 173 14.49 15.22 14.32
CA LEU A 173 13.58 16.21 13.75
C LEU A 173 13.41 16.02 12.23
N GLU A 174 14.47 15.77 11.48
CA GLU A 174 14.38 15.44 10.05
C GLU A 174 13.52 14.22 9.81
N MET A 175 13.70 13.16 10.58
CA MET A 175 12.86 11.96 10.53
C MET A 175 11.39 12.31 10.77
N LYS A 176 11.09 13.14 11.81
CA LYS A 176 9.74 13.59 12.12
C LYS A 176 9.12 14.37 10.96
N GLU A 177 9.87 15.26 10.31
CA GLU A 177 9.40 15.99 9.13
C GLU A 177 9.11 15.07 7.95
N ARG A 178 9.98 14.10 7.69
CA ARG A 178 9.78 13.10 6.63
C ARG A 178 8.60 12.15 6.90
N MET A 179 8.10 12.09 8.14
CA MET A 179 6.88 11.34 8.48
C MET A 179 5.59 12.14 8.29
N LYS A 180 5.66 13.46 8.17
CA LYS A 180 4.47 14.33 8.00
C LYS A 180 3.80 14.23 6.62
N PHE A 181 4.29 13.38 5.69
CA PHE A 181 3.76 13.22 4.33
C PHE A 181 2.90 11.97 4.16
#